data_6bac2c16d21d0ad05087d43b881e24b8
#
_entry.id   6bac2c16d21d0ad05087d43b881e24b8
#
_cell.length_a   1.000
_cell.length_b   1.000
_cell.length_c   1.000
_cell.angle_alpha   90.00
_cell.angle_beta   90.00
_cell.angle_gamma   90.00
#
_symmetry.space_group_name_H-M   'P 1'
#
loop_
_entity.id
_entity.type
_entity.pdbx_description
1 polymer ?
#
loop_
_entity_poly.entity_id
_entity_poly.type
_entity_poly.pdbx_seq_one_letter_code
_entity_poly.pdbx_strand_id
1 'polypeptide(L)'
;MAGHFRSLTAALAGAALVLTACTAAPSTPPPQPGGSTSAIEPTTLNFFTDKAAWEPSFDTMNTASESTGLTLDFTGYSDPTAFDAFIKQSFQTKKVPDLFTWHTGDSLKQLVDQGLIAETTQLWADATAQGLVPEGLIDNYTYDGKQYCVPLNVAYWAMYYNKHVFAEHNITVPTTWEELMAASQKLVDAGVTPFHQMNFIFEFVWFQTLVLGIDPQVYRGFGTGESSFLDPAVVQAMELWKDMGAKGFFIDPGVQTDPQTLLSTGQVAMANFGTFFTGQLTGIDAVSGEDYGIFVIPSVNPQVKNQMVLETGPLCAGAGAENEQAALAYSAWWFTDAAQSVWSESRGDVSFNPNVAVQDPELAALVAAANSPEVELQPRFLEMVPNSVYTTEAEVIGDFVTNWGDPMEALKKLQAAADEHWSTQ
;
A
#
# COMPACT_ATOMS: atom_id res chain seq x y z
N MET A 1 -24.96 -44.67 63.56
CA MET A 1 -25.25 -43.99 64.80
C MET A 1 -25.99 -42.75 64.42
N ALA A 2 -27.26 -42.78 64.46
CA ALA A 2 -28.14 -42.19 65.49
C ALA A 2 -28.01 -40.65 65.48
N GLY A 3 -28.96 -39.87 65.19
CA GLY A 3 -30.40 -39.88 65.32
C GLY A 3 -30.86 -38.50 65.80
N HIS A 4 -31.88 -38.11 65.45
CA HIS A 4 -33.19 -37.65 65.92
C HIS A 4 -33.56 -36.24 65.47
N PHE A 5 -34.61 -36.10 64.69
CA PHE A 5 -36.02 -35.99 64.91
C PHE A 5 -36.45 -34.91 65.94
N ARG A 6 -37.29 -33.95 65.48
CA ARG A 6 -38.60 -33.56 65.97
C ARG A 6 -38.98 -32.17 65.42
N SER A 7 -39.92 -31.98 64.56
CA SER A 7 -41.39 -32.02 64.49
C SER A 7 -42.12 -31.04 65.41
N LEU A 8 -43.14 -30.46 64.79
CA LEU A 8 -44.40 -29.80 65.33
C LEU A 8 -44.26 -28.32 65.66
N THR A 9 -45.24 -27.45 65.42
CA THR A 9 -46.64 -27.56 65.08
C THR A 9 -47.19 -26.24 64.54
N ALA A 10 -48.29 -26.33 63.80
CA ALA A 10 -49.13 -25.30 63.25
C ALA A 10 -49.80 -24.33 64.22
N ALA A 11 -50.10 -23.14 63.75
CA ALA A 11 -51.27 -22.40 64.18
C ALA A 11 -51.83 -21.50 63.07
N LEU A 12 -53.04 -21.77 62.65
CA LEU A 12 -53.91 -20.93 61.84
C LEU A 12 -54.38 -19.72 62.64
N ALA A 13 -54.39 -18.55 62.01
CA ALA A 13 -55.43 -17.52 62.29
C ALA A 13 -55.60 -16.67 61.02
N GLY A 14 -56.81 -16.66 60.51
CA GLY A 14 -57.28 -15.90 59.39
C GLY A 14 -57.55 -14.45 59.70
N ALA A 15 -57.62 -13.66 58.68
CA ALA A 15 -58.71 -12.76 58.34
C ALA A 15 -58.26 -11.58 57.44
N ALA A 16 -59.19 -11.29 56.59
CA ALA A 16 -59.50 -10.02 55.93
C ALA A 16 -58.71 -9.57 54.70
N LEU A 17 -59.38 -9.82 53.59
CA LEU A 17 -59.17 -9.11 52.31
C LEU A 17 -59.41 -7.61 52.49
N VAL A 18 -58.46 -6.81 52.06
CA VAL A 18 -58.68 -5.44 51.56
C VAL A 18 -58.10 -5.35 50.15
N LEU A 19 -59.02 -5.30 49.22
CA LEU A 19 -58.72 -5.00 47.80
C LEU A 19 -58.43 -3.50 47.68
N THR A 20 -57.19 -3.11 47.54
CA THR A 20 -56.80 -1.80 47.01
C THR A 20 -56.24 -2.00 45.58
N ALA A 21 -57.06 -1.58 44.65
CA ALA A 21 -56.66 -1.48 43.24
C ALA A 21 -55.65 -0.34 43.11
N CYS A 22 -54.34 -0.69 42.95
CA CYS A 22 -53.33 0.23 42.41
C CYS A 22 -53.30 0.09 40.93
N THR A 23 -53.77 1.10 40.21
CA THR A 23 -53.56 1.32 38.80
C THR A 23 -52.06 1.44 38.56
N ALA A 24 -51.44 0.43 37.92
CA ALA A 24 -50.08 0.50 37.42
C ALA A 24 -50.04 1.48 36.24
N ALA A 25 -49.31 2.57 36.42
CA ALA A 25 -48.88 3.41 35.31
C ALA A 25 -47.95 2.61 34.35
N PRO A 26 -48.03 2.79 33.04
CA PRO A 26 -47.13 2.11 32.11
C PRO A 26 -45.70 2.60 32.39
N SER A 27 -44.82 1.69 32.79
CA SER A 27 -43.39 1.92 32.85
C SER A 27 -42.87 2.11 31.43
N THR A 28 -42.49 3.32 31.10
CA THR A 28 -41.66 3.63 29.91
C THR A 28 -40.35 2.84 30.03
N PRO A 29 -39.97 2.05 29.04
CA PRO A 29 -38.63 1.44 29.00
C PRO A 29 -37.56 2.56 28.97
N PRO A 30 -36.39 2.33 29.58
CA PRO A 30 -35.29 3.29 29.50
C PRO A 30 -34.94 3.53 28.02
N PRO A 31 -34.53 4.75 27.64
CA PRO A 31 -34.12 5.03 26.29
C PRO A 31 -32.95 4.13 25.98
N GLN A 32 -33.07 3.27 24.96
CA GLN A 32 -31.95 2.64 24.31
C GLN A 32 -31.07 3.77 23.72
N PRO A 33 -29.75 3.67 23.83
CA PRO A 33 -28.88 4.53 23.08
C PRO A 33 -29.00 4.12 21.60
N GLY A 34 -30.00 4.66 20.95
CA GLY A 34 -30.14 4.65 19.52
C GLY A 34 -29.17 5.71 18.98
N GLY A 35 -27.98 5.32 18.55
CA GLY A 35 -27.25 6.12 17.62
C GLY A 35 -28.13 6.30 16.38
N SER A 36 -28.67 7.48 16.17
CA SER A 36 -29.22 7.92 14.91
C SER A 36 -28.06 7.93 13.90
N THR A 37 -27.88 6.86 13.17
CA THR A 37 -27.27 6.96 11.84
C THR A 37 -28.27 7.76 11.02
N SER A 38 -28.11 9.08 10.97
CA SER A 38 -28.77 9.90 9.98
C SER A 38 -28.37 9.31 8.63
N ALA A 39 -29.35 8.86 7.83
CA ALA A 39 -29.08 8.44 6.48
C ALA A 39 -28.36 9.59 5.78
N ILE A 40 -27.20 9.31 5.22
CA ILE A 40 -26.45 10.31 4.45
C ILE A 40 -27.28 10.54 3.18
N GLU A 41 -27.60 11.81 2.91
CA GLU A 41 -28.30 12.18 1.68
C GLU A 41 -27.40 11.86 0.47
N PRO A 42 -27.98 11.45 -0.66
CA PRO A 42 -27.20 11.19 -1.88
C PRO A 42 -26.27 12.35 -2.21
N THR A 43 -24.97 12.09 -2.29
CA THR A 43 -23.94 13.10 -2.41
C THR A 43 -22.90 12.69 -3.43
N THR A 44 -22.54 13.61 -4.33
CA THR A 44 -21.39 13.45 -5.22
C THR A 44 -20.20 14.17 -4.62
N LEU A 45 -19.14 13.43 -4.33
CA LEU A 45 -17.91 13.89 -3.72
C LEU A 45 -16.92 14.35 -4.79
N ASN A 46 -16.37 15.55 -4.69
CA ASN A 46 -15.26 15.90 -5.55
C ASN A 46 -14.02 15.08 -5.17
N PHE A 47 -13.46 14.39 -6.15
CA PHE A 47 -12.35 13.47 -5.96
C PHE A 47 -11.19 13.79 -6.89
N PHE A 48 -9.99 13.99 -6.32
CA PHE A 48 -8.79 14.34 -7.06
C PHE A 48 -7.71 13.27 -6.87
N THR A 49 -7.02 12.89 -7.95
CA THR A 49 -6.01 11.83 -7.92
C THR A 49 -4.90 12.06 -8.94
N ASP A 50 -3.68 11.64 -8.60
CA ASP A 50 -2.53 11.51 -9.50
C ASP A 50 -2.62 10.27 -10.42
N LYS A 51 -3.70 9.52 -10.33
CA LYS A 51 -3.90 8.23 -11.02
C LYS A 51 -4.93 8.37 -12.14
N ALA A 52 -4.70 9.32 -13.07
CA ALA A 52 -5.61 9.55 -14.20
C ALA A 52 -5.95 8.28 -14.99
N ALA A 53 -4.99 7.39 -15.18
CA ALA A 53 -5.18 6.11 -15.88
C ALA A 53 -6.11 5.11 -15.16
N TRP A 54 -6.49 5.38 -13.90
CA TRP A 54 -7.38 4.53 -13.12
C TRP A 54 -8.85 4.95 -13.18
N GLU A 55 -9.19 5.95 -13.99
CA GLU A 55 -10.56 6.44 -14.18
C GLU A 55 -11.57 5.31 -14.42
N PRO A 56 -11.34 4.32 -15.31
CA PRO A 56 -12.30 3.23 -15.54
C PRO A 56 -12.58 2.39 -14.28
N SER A 57 -11.59 2.23 -13.40
CA SER A 57 -11.79 1.52 -12.13
C SER A 57 -12.62 2.35 -11.15
N PHE A 58 -12.41 3.67 -11.10
CA PHE A 58 -13.25 4.56 -10.27
C PHE A 58 -14.69 4.67 -10.82
N ASP A 59 -14.91 4.59 -12.12
CA ASP A 59 -16.26 4.49 -12.70
C ASP A 59 -16.96 3.19 -12.26
N THR A 60 -16.20 2.09 -12.20
CA THR A 60 -16.71 0.81 -11.66
C THR A 60 -17.07 0.96 -10.17
N MET A 61 -16.23 1.67 -9.40
CA MET A 61 -16.51 1.93 -7.98
C MET A 61 -17.73 2.85 -7.79
N ASN A 62 -17.96 3.83 -8.66
CA ASN A 62 -19.17 4.64 -8.65
C ASN A 62 -20.43 3.80 -8.80
N THR A 63 -20.41 2.80 -9.69
CA THR A 63 -21.51 1.84 -9.81
C THR A 63 -21.67 0.99 -8.54
N ALA A 64 -20.57 0.51 -7.96
CA ALA A 64 -20.60 -0.30 -6.74
C ALA A 64 -21.10 0.47 -5.51
N SER A 65 -20.83 1.78 -5.45
CA SER A 65 -21.23 2.65 -4.33
C SER A 65 -22.65 3.22 -4.44
N GLU A 66 -23.37 3.02 -5.55
CA GLU A 66 -24.75 3.55 -5.74
C GLU A 66 -25.68 3.23 -4.57
N SER A 67 -25.57 2.03 -3.98
CA SER A 67 -26.39 1.62 -2.84
C SER A 67 -26.14 2.43 -1.55
N THR A 68 -25.00 3.12 -1.46
CA THR A 68 -24.65 4.02 -0.33
C THR A 68 -25.21 5.43 -0.54
N GLY A 69 -25.62 5.77 -1.76
CA GLY A 69 -25.95 7.13 -2.19
C GLY A 69 -24.74 8.02 -2.42
N LEU A 70 -23.51 7.49 -2.38
CA LEU A 70 -22.27 8.25 -2.53
C LEU A 70 -21.59 7.92 -3.88
N THR A 71 -21.19 8.95 -4.61
CA THR A 71 -20.45 8.82 -5.88
C THR A 71 -19.28 9.78 -5.91
N LEU A 72 -18.30 9.54 -6.78
CA LEU A 72 -17.13 10.37 -6.99
C LEU A 72 -17.28 11.20 -8.27
N ASP A 73 -17.01 12.50 -8.20
CA ASP A 73 -16.74 13.36 -9.36
C ASP A 73 -15.22 13.35 -9.59
N PHE A 74 -14.79 12.47 -10.51
CA PHE A 74 -13.39 12.14 -10.73
C PHE A 74 -12.64 13.24 -11.47
N THR A 75 -11.49 13.65 -10.93
CA THR A 75 -10.50 14.49 -11.63
C THR A 75 -9.11 13.90 -11.50
N GLY A 76 -8.58 13.33 -12.58
CA GLY A 76 -7.27 12.69 -12.64
C GLY A 76 -6.19 13.58 -13.22
N TYR A 77 -5.01 13.54 -12.61
CA TYR A 77 -3.79 14.22 -13.06
C TYR A 77 -2.81 13.18 -13.59
N SER A 78 -2.19 13.44 -14.73
CA SER A 78 -1.13 12.59 -15.30
C SER A 78 0.26 13.04 -14.87
N ASP A 79 0.39 14.22 -14.28
CA ASP A 79 1.63 14.77 -13.74
C ASP A 79 1.54 14.83 -12.21
N PRO A 80 2.27 13.98 -11.48
CA PRO A 80 2.25 13.95 -10.01
C PRO A 80 2.67 15.28 -9.38
N THR A 81 3.63 16.00 -9.96
CA THR A 81 4.10 17.28 -9.44
C THR A 81 3.01 18.35 -9.53
N ALA A 82 2.28 18.39 -10.65
CA ALA A 82 1.15 19.29 -10.83
C ALA A 82 0.00 18.94 -9.87
N PHE A 83 -0.23 17.65 -9.62
CA PHE A 83 -1.22 17.17 -8.66
C PHE A 83 -0.86 17.60 -7.22
N ASP A 84 0.36 17.38 -6.77
CA ASP A 84 0.82 17.77 -5.43
C ASP A 84 0.68 19.27 -5.21
N ALA A 85 1.07 20.08 -6.20
CA ALA A 85 0.91 21.53 -6.15
C ALA A 85 -0.57 21.94 -6.06
N PHE A 86 -1.43 21.29 -6.84
CA PHE A 86 -2.87 21.54 -6.82
C PHE A 86 -3.48 21.22 -5.45
N ILE A 87 -3.19 20.05 -4.87
CA ILE A 87 -3.71 19.66 -3.55
C ILE A 87 -3.26 20.66 -2.47
N LYS A 88 -1.95 20.97 -2.40
CA LYS A 88 -1.43 21.95 -1.44
C LYS A 88 -2.08 23.33 -1.58
N GLN A 89 -2.34 23.77 -2.82
CA GLN A 89 -2.99 25.04 -3.09
C GLN A 89 -4.49 25.04 -2.77
N SER A 90 -5.18 23.92 -2.98
CA SER A 90 -6.63 23.79 -2.75
C SER A 90 -7.00 24.10 -1.29
N PHE A 91 -6.18 23.68 -0.34
CA PHE A 91 -6.36 23.95 1.10
C PHE A 91 -6.19 25.43 1.46
N GLN A 92 -5.51 26.23 0.64
CA GLN A 92 -5.37 27.68 0.83
C GLN A 92 -6.59 28.43 0.31
N THR A 93 -7.48 27.75 -0.39
CA THR A 93 -8.74 28.29 -0.91
C THR A 93 -9.92 27.76 -0.06
N LYS A 94 -11.14 28.20 -0.37
CA LYS A 94 -12.35 27.64 0.24
C LYS A 94 -12.86 26.36 -0.48
N LYS A 95 -12.07 25.80 -1.38
CA LYS A 95 -12.41 24.62 -2.17
C LYS A 95 -11.53 23.44 -1.70
N VAL A 96 -11.74 23.01 -0.47
CA VAL A 96 -11.08 21.84 0.09
C VAL A 96 -11.60 20.59 -0.63
N PRO A 97 -10.74 19.68 -1.09
CA PRO A 97 -11.16 18.39 -1.67
C PRO A 97 -12.00 17.59 -0.68
N ASP A 98 -13.10 16.98 -1.15
CA ASP A 98 -13.83 16.02 -0.30
C ASP A 98 -12.99 14.75 -0.11
N LEU A 99 -12.51 14.20 -1.22
CA LEU A 99 -11.57 13.06 -1.23
C LEU A 99 -10.41 13.31 -2.20
N PHE A 100 -9.26 12.79 -1.86
CA PHE A 100 -8.09 12.82 -2.75
C PHE A 100 -7.10 11.69 -2.41
N THR A 101 -6.29 11.28 -3.38
CA THR A 101 -5.15 10.38 -3.14
C THR A 101 -3.95 11.17 -2.67
N TRP A 102 -3.06 10.54 -1.90
CA TRP A 102 -1.84 11.18 -1.43
C TRP A 102 -0.71 10.16 -1.26
N HIS A 103 0.40 10.59 -0.67
CA HIS A 103 1.54 9.76 -0.31
C HIS A 103 1.54 9.53 1.20
N THR A 104 1.96 8.36 1.69
CA THR A 104 2.22 8.12 3.11
C THR A 104 3.53 8.78 3.56
N GLY A 105 3.97 8.54 4.79
CA GLY A 105 5.23 9.04 5.32
C GLY A 105 5.23 10.56 5.58
N ASP A 106 6.37 11.20 5.35
CA ASP A 106 6.58 12.62 5.64
C ASP A 106 5.62 13.55 4.87
N SER A 107 5.28 13.18 3.64
CA SER A 107 4.32 13.95 2.82
C SER A 107 2.93 14.01 3.46
N LEU A 108 2.43 12.89 4.03
CA LEU A 108 1.16 12.89 4.75
C LEU A 108 1.29 13.63 6.08
N LYS A 109 2.40 13.40 6.81
CA LYS A 109 2.67 14.08 8.07
C LYS A 109 2.59 15.59 7.93
N GLN A 110 3.15 16.17 6.88
CA GLN A 110 3.09 17.62 6.63
C GLN A 110 1.66 18.15 6.50
N LEU A 111 0.72 17.41 5.89
CA LEU A 111 -0.67 17.81 5.80
C LEU A 111 -1.40 17.61 7.14
N VAL A 112 -1.08 16.54 7.86
CA VAL A 112 -1.64 16.27 9.21
C VAL A 112 -1.22 17.35 10.21
N ASP A 113 0.06 17.72 10.25
CA ASP A 113 0.58 18.77 11.14
C ASP A 113 -0.07 20.14 10.91
N GLN A 114 -0.51 20.40 9.68
CA GLN A 114 -1.26 21.61 9.31
C GLN A 114 -2.78 21.49 9.58
N GLY A 115 -3.26 20.32 10.05
CA GLY A 115 -4.69 20.09 10.30
C GLY A 115 -5.55 20.05 9.05
N LEU A 116 -4.99 19.64 7.90
CA LEU A 116 -5.66 19.66 6.59
C LEU A 116 -6.41 18.35 6.28
N ILE A 117 -6.17 17.29 7.05
CA ILE A 117 -6.75 15.96 6.83
C ILE A 117 -7.74 15.65 7.95
N ALA A 118 -8.90 15.11 7.57
CA ALA A 118 -9.90 14.63 8.52
C ALA A 118 -9.38 13.37 9.25
N GLU A 119 -9.60 13.30 10.57
CA GLU A 119 -9.22 12.16 11.40
C GLU A 119 -10.09 10.94 11.07
N THR A 120 -9.47 9.78 10.91
CA THR A 120 -10.12 8.49 10.59
C THR A 120 -9.96 7.44 11.68
N THR A 121 -9.55 7.82 12.89
CA THR A 121 -9.27 6.89 14.01
C THR A 121 -10.42 5.92 14.29
N GLN A 122 -11.67 6.40 14.27
CA GLN A 122 -12.83 5.54 14.52
C GLN A 122 -13.05 4.56 13.35
N LEU A 123 -12.83 4.99 12.10
CA LEU A 123 -12.96 4.11 10.93
C LEU A 123 -11.97 2.95 10.98
N TRP A 124 -10.72 3.23 11.37
CA TRP A 124 -9.70 2.21 11.55
C TRP A 124 -10.01 1.26 12.72
N ALA A 125 -10.52 1.79 13.83
CA ALA A 125 -10.92 0.96 14.96
C ALA A 125 -12.04 -0.02 14.57
N ASP A 126 -13.03 0.46 13.81
CA ASP A 126 -14.17 -0.35 13.33
C ASP A 126 -13.71 -1.38 12.30
N ALA A 127 -12.85 -0.99 11.35
CA ALA A 127 -12.29 -1.89 10.34
C ALA A 127 -11.43 -3.00 10.96
N THR A 128 -10.57 -2.65 11.93
CA THR A 128 -9.74 -3.61 12.66
C THR A 128 -10.59 -4.59 13.46
N ALA A 129 -11.60 -4.08 14.17
CA ALA A 129 -12.50 -4.94 14.96
C ALA A 129 -13.29 -5.94 14.10
N GLN A 130 -13.53 -5.63 12.84
CA GLN A 130 -14.20 -6.48 11.86
C GLN A 130 -13.22 -7.36 11.04
N GLY A 131 -11.90 -7.22 11.23
CA GLY A 131 -10.89 -7.97 10.48
C GLY A 131 -10.79 -7.57 9.01
N LEU A 132 -11.10 -6.31 8.67
CA LEU A 132 -11.10 -5.81 7.28
C LEU A 132 -9.72 -5.29 6.84
N VAL A 133 -8.76 -5.24 7.74
CA VAL A 133 -7.40 -4.75 7.47
C VAL A 133 -6.37 -5.69 8.09
N PRO A 134 -5.20 -5.90 7.45
CA PRO A 134 -4.13 -6.70 8.01
C PRO A 134 -3.45 -5.98 9.18
N GLU A 135 -2.86 -6.76 10.07
CA GLU A 135 -2.04 -6.25 11.17
C GLU A 135 -0.85 -5.44 10.61
N GLY A 136 -0.55 -4.31 11.23
CA GLY A 136 0.57 -3.44 10.86
C GLY A 136 0.29 -2.43 9.73
N LEU A 137 -0.74 -2.62 8.91
CA LEU A 137 -1.06 -1.63 7.86
C LEU A 137 -1.43 -0.25 8.45
N ILE A 138 -2.06 -0.24 9.61
CA ILE A 138 -2.47 0.97 10.35
C ILE A 138 -1.29 1.90 10.68
N ASP A 139 -0.07 1.35 10.83
CA ASP A 139 1.11 2.13 11.22
C ASP A 139 1.47 3.18 10.16
N ASN A 140 1.24 2.90 8.87
CA ASN A 140 1.47 3.84 7.76
C ASN A 140 0.52 5.05 7.78
N TYR A 141 -0.55 4.98 8.57
CA TYR A 141 -1.62 5.98 8.67
C TYR A 141 -1.71 6.62 10.05
N THR A 142 -0.77 6.28 10.95
CA THR A 142 -0.77 6.74 12.36
C THR A 142 0.25 7.86 12.56
N TYR A 143 -0.26 9.01 12.99
CA TYR A 143 0.53 10.20 13.32
C TYR A 143 0.07 10.73 14.69
N ASP A 144 0.98 10.88 15.64
CA ASP A 144 0.71 11.31 17.01
C ASP A 144 -0.41 10.51 17.71
N GLY A 145 -0.45 9.19 17.42
CA GLY A 145 -1.42 8.26 18.00
C GLY A 145 -2.83 8.32 17.41
N LYS A 146 -3.04 9.09 16.34
CA LYS A 146 -4.30 9.19 15.59
C LYS A 146 -4.11 8.70 14.16
N GLN A 147 -5.20 8.23 13.56
CA GLN A 147 -5.19 7.76 12.18
C GLN A 147 -5.78 8.82 11.25
N TYR A 148 -5.15 8.93 10.08
CA TYR A 148 -5.54 9.82 9.01
C TYR A 148 -5.55 9.08 7.68
N CYS A 149 -6.53 9.38 6.82
CA CYS A 149 -6.77 8.66 5.57
C CYS A 149 -7.12 7.17 5.77
N VAL A 150 -7.38 6.47 4.69
CA VAL A 150 -7.57 5.03 4.62
C VAL A 150 -6.74 4.48 3.46
N PRO A 151 -6.39 3.18 3.41
CA PRO A 151 -5.63 2.66 2.27
C PRO A 151 -6.51 2.69 1.01
N LEU A 152 -6.02 3.33 -0.04
CA LEU A 152 -6.61 3.22 -1.38
C LEU A 152 -6.36 1.82 -1.94
N ASN A 153 -5.12 1.38 -1.85
CA ASN A 153 -4.65 0.09 -2.32
C ASN A 153 -3.41 -0.35 -1.53
N VAL A 154 -3.00 -1.58 -1.72
CA VAL A 154 -1.67 -2.08 -1.41
C VAL A 154 -1.07 -2.71 -2.65
N ALA A 155 0.27 -2.77 -2.71
CA ALA A 155 0.98 -3.53 -3.73
C ALA A 155 2.22 -4.17 -3.12
N TYR A 156 2.44 -5.44 -3.42
CA TYR A 156 3.65 -6.17 -3.08
C TYR A 156 4.62 -6.09 -4.26
N TRP A 157 5.85 -5.66 -4.02
CA TRP A 157 6.87 -5.56 -5.06
C TRP A 157 7.62 -6.87 -5.21
N ALA A 158 7.63 -7.39 -6.45
CA ALA A 158 8.18 -8.69 -6.77
C ALA A 158 8.75 -8.73 -8.19
N MET A 159 9.44 -9.80 -8.53
CA MET A 159 9.96 -10.02 -9.87
C MET A 159 8.94 -10.75 -10.73
N TYR A 160 8.44 -10.07 -11.74
CA TYR A 160 7.70 -10.67 -12.85
C TYR A 160 8.69 -11.23 -13.88
N TYR A 161 8.41 -12.39 -14.45
CA TYR A 161 9.27 -12.99 -15.47
C TYR A 161 8.46 -13.58 -16.62
N ASN A 162 9.04 -13.52 -17.82
CA ASN A 162 8.46 -14.17 -19.00
C ASN A 162 8.76 -15.68 -18.97
N LYS A 163 7.71 -16.49 -18.85
CA LYS A 163 7.83 -17.97 -18.74
C LYS A 163 8.33 -18.61 -20.01
N HIS A 164 8.01 -18.06 -21.19
CA HIS A 164 8.50 -18.57 -22.46
C HIS A 164 10.00 -18.38 -22.62
N VAL A 165 10.52 -17.19 -22.25
CA VAL A 165 11.98 -16.90 -22.24
C VAL A 165 12.70 -17.84 -21.27
N PHE A 166 12.16 -18.02 -20.06
CA PHE A 166 12.76 -18.94 -19.07
C PHE A 166 12.79 -20.39 -19.57
N ALA A 167 11.70 -20.84 -20.19
CA ALA A 167 11.61 -22.19 -20.76
C ALA A 167 12.58 -22.37 -21.94
N GLU A 168 12.64 -21.42 -22.88
CA GLU A 168 13.53 -21.47 -24.04
C GLU A 168 15.00 -21.58 -23.63
N HIS A 169 15.38 -20.83 -22.58
CA HIS A 169 16.75 -20.83 -22.09
C HIS A 169 17.00 -21.83 -20.96
N ASN A 170 16.06 -22.71 -20.63
CA ASN A 170 16.18 -23.67 -19.52
C ASN A 170 16.63 -23.01 -18.22
N ILE A 171 15.93 -21.94 -17.83
CA ILE A 171 16.11 -21.22 -16.57
C ILE A 171 15.00 -21.66 -15.62
N THR A 172 15.37 -22.08 -14.41
CA THR A 172 14.44 -22.27 -13.30
C THR A 172 14.29 -20.96 -12.53
N VAL A 173 13.15 -20.76 -11.88
CA VAL A 173 12.93 -19.59 -11.03
C VAL A 173 14.03 -19.54 -9.95
N PRO A 174 14.81 -18.45 -9.87
CA PRO A 174 15.89 -18.32 -8.90
C PRO A 174 15.36 -18.22 -7.46
N THR A 175 16.01 -18.94 -6.55
CA THR A 175 15.71 -18.94 -5.11
C THR A 175 16.82 -18.28 -4.28
N THR A 176 17.97 -18.03 -4.90
CA THR A 176 19.10 -17.32 -4.31
C THR A 176 19.58 -16.20 -5.23
N TRP A 177 20.24 -15.20 -4.64
CA TRP A 177 20.87 -14.12 -5.42
C TRP A 177 21.88 -14.62 -6.44
N GLU A 178 22.67 -15.62 -6.07
CA GLU A 178 23.66 -16.22 -6.96
C GLU A 178 22.99 -16.87 -8.18
N GLU A 179 21.87 -17.58 -7.98
CA GLU A 179 21.08 -18.17 -9.07
C GLU A 179 20.48 -17.09 -9.97
N LEU A 180 19.97 -15.97 -9.38
CA LEU A 180 19.45 -14.85 -10.14
C LEU A 180 20.52 -14.21 -11.03
N MET A 181 21.72 -13.99 -10.49
CA MET A 181 22.85 -13.44 -11.26
C MET A 181 23.33 -14.40 -12.35
N ALA A 182 23.38 -15.72 -12.06
CA ALA A 182 23.75 -16.74 -13.05
C ALA A 182 22.71 -16.84 -14.18
N ALA A 183 21.41 -16.77 -13.86
CA ALA A 183 20.34 -16.71 -14.85
C ALA A 183 20.46 -15.45 -15.74
N SER A 184 20.73 -14.30 -15.12
CA SER A 184 20.91 -13.03 -15.83
C SER A 184 22.11 -13.09 -16.79
N GLN A 185 23.25 -13.64 -16.37
CA GLN A 185 24.41 -13.81 -17.26
C GLN A 185 24.09 -14.75 -18.43
N LYS A 186 23.38 -15.84 -18.18
CA LYS A 186 22.95 -16.78 -19.22
C LYS A 186 22.03 -16.11 -20.26
N LEU A 187 21.15 -15.23 -19.85
CA LEU A 187 20.28 -14.45 -20.71
C LEU A 187 21.11 -13.50 -21.60
N VAL A 188 22.02 -12.73 -21.00
CA VAL A 188 22.93 -11.85 -21.75
C VAL A 188 23.75 -12.62 -22.79
N ASP A 189 24.32 -13.77 -22.41
CA ASP A 189 25.07 -14.64 -23.30
C ASP A 189 24.22 -15.16 -24.50
N ALA A 190 22.91 -15.25 -24.29
CA ALA A 190 21.91 -15.62 -25.31
C ALA A 190 21.36 -14.41 -26.10
N GLY A 191 21.79 -13.18 -25.79
CA GLY A 191 21.30 -11.96 -26.42
C GLY A 191 19.95 -11.46 -25.94
N VAL A 192 19.50 -11.90 -24.75
CA VAL A 192 18.27 -11.45 -24.11
C VAL A 192 18.60 -10.51 -22.94
N THR A 193 17.94 -9.38 -22.86
CA THR A 193 18.10 -8.46 -21.74
C THR A 193 17.44 -9.01 -20.48
N PRO A 194 18.17 -9.20 -19.36
CA PRO A 194 17.62 -9.76 -18.14
C PRO A 194 16.53 -8.89 -17.51
N PHE A 195 16.80 -7.60 -17.27
CA PHE A 195 15.97 -6.77 -16.40
C PHE A 195 15.45 -5.51 -17.09
N HIS A 196 14.22 -5.19 -16.75
CA HIS A 196 13.64 -3.87 -16.98
C HIS A 196 14.27 -2.85 -16.01
N GLN A 197 14.49 -1.63 -16.50
CA GLN A 197 14.88 -0.43 -15.76
C GLN A 197 14.28 0.78 -16.45
N MET A 198 13.89 1.79 -15.67
CA MET A 198 13.52 3.11 -16.19
C MET A 198 14.25 4.20 -15.39
N ASN A 199 14.32 5.40 -15.95
CA ASN A 199 15.02 6.54 -15.37
C ASN A 199 14.06 7.62 -14.83
N PHE A 200 12.77 7.29 -14.68
CA PHE A 200 11.73 8.16 -14.14
C PHE A 200 10.62 7.31 -13.50
N ILE A 201 9.88 7.83 -12.55
CA ILE A 201 8.77 7.20 -11.80
C ILE A 201 9.22 6.04 -10.89
N PHE A 202 9.98 5.08 -11.42
CA PHE A 202 10.44 3.88 -10.71
C PHE A 202 11.97 3.67 -10.84
N GLU A 203 12.73 4.74 -11.04
CA GLU A 203 14.19 4.73 -11.10
C GLU A 203 14.85 4.12 -9.88
N PHE A 204 14.24 4.31 -8.69
CA PHE A 204 14.74 3.87 -7.38
C PHE A 204 14.55 2.37 -7.09
N VAL A 205 13.79 1.64 -7.89
CA VAL A 205 13.32 0.27 -7.56
C VAL A 205 14.48 -0.69 -7.29
N TRP A 206 15.53 -0.64 -8.08
CA TRP A 206 16.69 -1.48 -7.83
C TRP A 206 17.55 -0.98 -6.67
N PHE A 207 17.60 0.34 -6.43
CA PHE A 207 18.25 0.89 -5.25
C PHE A 207 17.65 0.32 -3.96
N GLN A 208 16.33 0.44 -3.80
CA GLN A 208 15.66 -0.11 -2.62
C GLN A 208 15.83 -1.63 -2.49
N THR A 209 15.71 -2.37 -3.61
CA THR A 209 15.85 -3.83 -3.63
C THR A 209 17.24 -4.28 -3.17
N LEU A 210 18.29 -3.63 -3.65
CA LEU A 210 19.67 -3.98 -3.32
C LEU A 210 20.03 -3.60 -1.88
N VAL A 211 19.67 -2.38 -1.43
CA VAL A 211 19.93 -1.98 -0.04
C VAL A 211 19.21 -2.89 0.93
N LEU A 212 17.91 -3.17 0.71
CA LEU A 212 17.12 -4.11 1.50
C LEU A 212 17.73 -5.52 1.53
N GLY A 213 18.17 -6.01 0.39
CA GLY A 213 18.77 -7.34 0.27
C GLY A 213 20.16 -7.45 0.90
N ILE A 214 20.85 -6.35 1.16
CA ILE A 214 22.16 -6.30 1.82
C ILE A 214 21.99 -6.06 3.33
N ASP A 215 21.29 -4.99 3.71
CA ASP A 215 21.05 -4.61 5.10
C ASP A 215 19.72 -3.85 5.28
N PRO A 216 18.64 -4.53 5.67
CA PRO A 216 17.34 -3.90 5.86
C PRO A 216 17.31 -2.93 7.08
N GLN A 217 18.25 -3.02 8.02
CA GLN A 217 18.32 -2.07 9.13
C GLN A 217 18.82 -0.70 8.64
N VAL A 218 19.85 -0.71 7.80
CA VAL A 218 20.35 0.52 7.16
C VAL A 218 19.25 1.17 6.32
N TYR A 219 18.49 0.37 5.57
CA TYR A 219 17.37 0.88 4.79
C TYR A 219 16.32 1.57 5.67
N ARG A 220 15.88 0.93 6.76
CA ARG A 220 14.90 1.53 7.71
C ARG A 220 15.39 2.80 8.36
N GLY A 221 16.68 2.87 8.64
CA GLY A 221 17.31 4.04 9.27
C GLY A 221 17.28 5.32 8.42
N PHE A 222 16.99 5.24 7.12
CA PHE A 222 16.81 6.44 6.29
C PHE A 222 15.58 7.26 6.72
N GLY A 223 14.52 6.59 7.18
CA GLY A 223 13.29 7.24 7.62
C GLY A 223 13.39 7.89 9.02
N THR A 224 14.42 7.55 9.78
CA THR A 224 14.64 8.07 11.15
C THR A 224 15.88 8.93 11.28
N GLY A 225 16.69 9.02 10.23
CA GLY A 225 17.99 9.70 10.26
C GLY A 225 19.09 8.92 11.00
N GLU A 226 18.83 7.65 11.37
CA GLU A 226 19.82 6.78 12.04
C GLU A 226 20.83 6.19 11.04
N SER A 227 20.53 6.18 9.74
CA SER A 227 21.42 5.68 8.70
C SER A 227 21.81 6.78 7.72
N SER A 228 23.01 6.63 7.16
CA SER A 228 23.56 7.53 6.15
C SER A 228 23.45 6.88 4.76
N PHE A 229 23.17 7.68 3.73
CA PHE A 229 23.34 7.26 2.34
C PHE A 229 24.79 6.92 1.99
N LEU A 230 25.76 7.29 2.85
CA LEU A 230 27.18 6.93 2.73
C LEU A 230 27.56 5.68 3.54
N ASP A 231 26.57 4.97 4.11
CA ASP A 231 26.82 3.71 4.80
C ASP A 231 27.46 2.68 3.86
N PRO A 232 28.43 1.86 4.34
CA PRO A 232 29.07 0.85 3.52
C PRO A 232 28.12 -0.10 2.79
N ALA A 233 26.97 -0.45 3.40
CA ALA A 233 25.95 -1.30 2.76
C ALA A 233 25.30 -0.60 1.57
N VAL A 234 25.06 0.71 1.66
CA VAL A 234 24.47 1.51 0.57
C VAL A 234 25.47 1.69 -0.56
N VAL A 235 26.73 1.97 -0.22
CA VAL A 235 27.82 2.05 -1.22
C VAL A 235 27.95 0.71 -1.95
N GLN A 236 27.94 -0.41 -1.22
CA GLN A 236 27.97 -1.74 -1.82
C GLN A 236 26.78 -1.97 -2.76
N ALA A 237 25.58 -1.56 -2.40
CA ALA A 237 24.39 -1.68 -3.24
C ALA A 237 24.55 -0.92 -4.56
N MET A 238 25.01 0.31 -4.52
CA MET A 238 25.20 1.14 -5.70
C MET A 238 26.34 0.65 -6.60
N GLU A 239 27.44 0.15 -6.03
CA GLU A 239 28.53 -0.47 -6.80
C GLU A 239 28.07 -1.77 -7.46
N LEU A 240 27.28 -2.60 -6.75
CA LEU A 240 26.69 -3.81 -7.31
C LEU A 240 25.74 -3.46 -8.48
N TRP A 241 24.89 -2.45 -8.31
CA TRP A 241 24.00 -2.01 -9.37
C TRP A 241 24.74 -1.55 -10.61
N LYS A 242 25.81 -0.75 -10.43
CA LYS A 242 26.69 -0.32 -11.51
C LYS A 242 27.36 -1.51 -12.23
N ASP A 243 27.84 -2.50 -11.48
CA ASP A 243 28.42 -3.73 -12.04
C ASP A 243 27.39 -4.52 -12.88
N MET A 244 26.15 -4.63 -12.41
CA MET A 244 25.05 -5.22 -13.17
C MET A 244 24.77 -4.46 -14.47
N GLY A 245 24.79 -3.13 -14.43
CA GLY A 245 24.68 -2.27 -15.61
C GLY A 245 25.81 -2.51 -16.61
N ALA A 246 27.06 -2.54 -16.12
CA ALA A 246 28.24 -2.79 -16.94
C ALA A 246 28.23 -4.18 -17.60
N LYS A 247 27.57 -5.16 -17.00
CA LYS A 247 27.34 -6.50 -17.56
C LYS A 247 26.22 -6.55 -18.61
N GLY A 248 25.51 -5.45 -18.84
CA GLY A 248 24.39 -5.40 -19.79
C GLY A 248 23.12 -6.07 -19.28
N PHE A 249 22.90 -6.11 -17.96
CA PHE A 249 21.74 -6.74 -17.38
C PHE A 249 20.45 -5.92 -17.53
N PHE A 250 20.56 -4.63 -17.83
CA PHE A 250 19.41 -3.73 -17.93
C PHE A 250 19.14 -3.27 -19.35
N ILE A 251 17.87 -3.09 -19.66
CA ILE A 251 17.45 -2.39 -20.88
C ILE A 251 17.86 -0.91 -20.77
N ASP A 252 17.95 -0.21 -21.91
CA ASP A 252 18.08 1.25 -21.91
C ASP A 252 16.93 1.87 -21.07
N PRO A 253 17.23 2.58 -19.98
CA PRO A 253 16.20 3.10 -19.07
C PRO A 253 15.35 4.22 -19.68
N GLY A 254 15.77 4.77 -20.84
CA GLY A 254 15.02 5.78 -21.60
C GLY A 254 14.06 5.19 -22.64
N VAL A 255 13.93 3.84 -22.74
CA VAL A 255 13.02 3.20 -23.68
C VAL A 255 11.57 3.63 -23.42
N GLN A 256 10.85 3.97 -24.50
CA GLN A 256 9.47 4.48 -24.41
C GLN A 256 8.40 3.39 -24.57
N THR A 257 8.80 2.14 -24.80
CA THR A 257 7.88 1.02 -24.89
C THR A 257 7.41 0.64 -23.49
N ASP A 258 6.11 0.45 -23.34
CA ASP A 258 5.51 0.08 -22.05
C ASP A 258 6.12 -1.20 -21.46
N PRO A 259 6.39 -1.24 -20.15
CA PRO A 259 7.05 -2.38 -19.49
C PRO A 259 6.34 -3.72 -19.71
N GLN A 260 5.00 -3.73 -19.70
CA GLN A 260 4.22 -4.94 -19.96
C GLN A 260 4.44 -5.48 -21.37
N THR A 261 4.60 -4.61 -22.36
CA THR A 261 4.91 -5.01 -23.74
C THR A 261 6.34 -5.55 -23.84
N LEU A 262 7.31 -4.90 -23.17
CA LEU A 262 8.70 -5.36 -23.14
C LEU A 262 8.81 -6.77 -22.53
N LEU A 263 8.12 -7.00 -21.42
CA LEU A 263 8.11 -8.31 -20.75
C LEU A 263 7.38 -9.35 -21.61
N SER A 264 6.17 -9.06 -22.08
CA SER A 264 5.33 -9.99 -22.85
C SER A 264 6.01 -10.43 -24.15
N THR A 265 6.72 -9.53 -24.83
CA THR A 265 7.45 -9.84 -26.07
C THR A 265 8.82 -10.47 -25.86
N GLY A 266 9.28 -10.61 -24.59
CA GLY A 266 10.59 -11.16 -24.27
C GLY A 266 11.77 -10.21 -24.58
N GLN A 267 11.51 -8.92 -24.83
CA GLN A 267 12.59 -7.92 -24.96
C GLN A 267 13.33 -7.72 -23.64
N VAL A 268 12.63 -7.91 -22.52
CA VAL A 268 13.21 -8.12 -21.19
C VAL A 268 12.69 -9.44 -20.65
N ALA A 269 13.55 -10.19 -19.95
CA ALA A 269 13.15 -11.46 -19.35
C ALA A 269 12.41 -11.27 -18.01
N MET A 270 12.74 -10.20 -17.28
CA MET A 270 12.26 -9.93 -15.92
C MET A 270 11.99 -8.44 -15.72
N ALA A 271 10.98 -8.14 -14.86
CA ALA A 271 10.63 -6.79 -14.49
C ALA A 271 10.23 -6.74 -12.99
N ASN A 272 10.88 -5.87 -12.21
CA ASN A 272 10.58 -5.65 -10.80
C ASN A 272 9.50 -4.59 -10.67
N PHE A 273 8.28 -5.01 -10.30
CA PHE A 273 7.12 -4.14 -10.18
C PHE A 273 6.23 -4.53 -8.99
N GLY A 274 5.40 -3.60 -8.56
CA GLY A 274 4.30 -3.87 -7.64
C GLY A 274 3.20 -4.70 -8.32
N THR A 275 2.33 -5.34 -7.53
CA THR A 275 1.26 -6.24 -8.00
C THR A 275 0.26 -5.61 -8.95
N PHE A 276 0.15 -4.27 -8.97
CA PHE A 276 -0.60 -3.52 -9.97
C PHE A 276 -0.16 -3.82 -11.43
N PHE A 277 1.05 -4.34 -11.63
CA PHE A 277 1.57 -4.70 -12.94
C PHE A 277 0.81 -5.88 -13.55
N THR A 278 0.21 -6.75 -12.73
CA THR A 278 -0.67 -7.84 -13.21
C THR A 278 -1.81 -7.29 -14.05
N GLY A 279 -2.49 -6.23 -13.61
CA GLY A 279 -3.56 -5.59 -14.38
C GLY A 279 -3.07 -5.00 -15.72
N GLN A 280 -1.82 -4.54 -15.80
CA GLN A 280 -1.23 -4.06 -17.04
C GLN A 280 -0.93 -5.21 -18.02
N LEU A 281 -0.47 -6.35 -17.52
CA LEU A 281 -0.21 -7.55 -18.32
C LEU A 281 -1.52 -8.16 -18.84
N THR A 282 -2.52 -8.31 -18.00
CA THR A 282 -3.84 -8.81 -18.42
C THR A 282 -4.53 -7.85 -19.38
N GLY A 283 -4.28 -6.55 -19.27
CA GLY A 283 -4.79 -5.54 -20.21
C GLY A 283 -4.24 -5.65 -21.63
N ILE A 284 -3.18 -6.42 -21.84
CA ILE A 284 -2.62 -6.78 -23.16
C ILE A 284 -2.79 -8.28 -23.46
N ASP A 285 -3.78 -8.92 -22.85
CA ASP A 285 -4.14 -10.33 -23.02
C ASP A 285 -3.06 -11.35 -22.58
N ALA A 286 -2.07 -10.95 -21.76
CA ALA A 286 -1.09 -11.87 -21.20
C ALA A 286 -1.76 -12.71 -20.07
N VAL A 287 -1.53 -14.03 -20.10
CA VAL A 287 -2.17 -14.99 -19.20
C VAL A 287 -1.25 -15.33 -18.02
N SER A 288 -1.74 -15.06 -16.81
CA SER A 288 -1.04 -15.39 -15.57
C SER A 288 -0.81 -16.92 -15.47
N GLY A 289 0.40 -17.29 -15.08
CA GLY A 289 0.79 -18.70 -14.97
C GLY A 289 1.14 -19.39 -16.30
N GLU A 290 0.75 -18.81 -17.45
CA GLU A 290 1.10 -19.31 -18.79
C GLU A 290 2.20 -18.46 -19.43
N ASP A 291 1.96 -17.14 -19.60
CA ASP A 291 2.89 -16.22 -20.25
C ASP A 291 3.92 -15.62 -19.28
N TYR A 292 3.46 -15.34 -18.07
CA TYR A 292 4.32 -14.80 -17.01
C TYR A 292 4.09 -15.50 -15.67
N GLY A 293 5.08 -15.39 -14.81
CA GLY A 293 5.00 -15.79 -13.41
C GLY A 293 5.61 -14.72 -12.52
N ILE A 294 5.49 -14.88 -11.21
CA ILE A 294 5.95 -13.94 -10.20
C ILE A 294 6.78 -14.68 -9.15
N PHE A 295 7.87 -14.08 -8.69
CA PHE A 295 8.63 -14.62 -7.58
C PHE A 295 9.19 -13.54 -6.66
N VAL A 296 9.41 -13.89 -5.39
CA VAL A 296 10.06 -13.04 -4.40
C VAL A 296 11.52 -12.88 -4.77
N ILE A 297 12.02 -11.66 -4.84
CA ILE A 297 13.43 -11.40 -5.17
C ILE A 297 14.30 -11.89 -4.01
N PRO A 298 15.27 -12.80 -4.26
CA PRO A 298 16.14 -13.29 -3.19
C PRO A 298 17.09 -12.18 -2.72
N SER A 299 17.33 -12.13 -1.41
CA SER A 299 18.25 -11.16 -0.80
C SER A 299 19.69 -11.37 -1.27
N VAL A 300 20.41 -10.26 -1.47
CA VAL A 300 21.83 -10.25 -1.86
C VAL A 300 22.70 -10.95 -0.81
N ASN A 301 22.44 -10.64 0.46
CA ASN A 301 23.11 -11.27 1.58
C ASN A 301 22.31 -12.50 2.02
N PRO A 302 22.87 -13.73 1.91
CA PRO A 302 22.15 -14.96 2.27
C PRO A 302 21.87 -15.10 3.78
N GLN A 303 22.38 -14.20 4.64
CA GLN A 303 22.05 -14.14 6.06
C GLN A 303 20.80 -13.27 6.33
N VAL A 304 20.35 -12.53 5.34
CA VAL A 304 19.16 -11.69 5.41
C VAL A 304 17.98 -12.46 4.82
N LYS A 305 16.85 -12.46 5.51
CA LYS A 305 15.59 -12.99 4.96
C LYS A 305 15.24 -12.28 3.66
N ASN A 306 14.45 -12.89 2.81
CA ASN A 306 13.95 -12.19 1.63
C ASN A 306 13.11 -11.00 2.06
N GLN A 307 13.36 -9.87 1.44
CA GLN A 307 12.67 -8.61 1.71
C GLN A 307 11.64 -8.36 0.60
N MET A 308 10.47 -7.89 0.97
CA MET A 308 9.43 -7.52 0.02
C MET A 308 8.88 -6.15 0.38
N VAL A 309 8.86 -5.24 -0.58
CA VAL A 309 8.28 -3.93 -0.36
C VAL A 309 6.77 -4.03 -0.39
N LEU A 310 6.12 -3.48 0.64
CA LEU A 310 4.68 -3.24 0.70
C LEU A 310 4.45 -1.74 0.46
N GLU A 311 3.96 -1.42 -0.72
CA GLU A 311 3.49 -0.09 -1.07
C GLU A 311 2.04 0.07 -0.63
N THR A 312 1.70 1.23 -0.08
CA THR A 312 0.32 1.59 0.21
C THR A 312 0.07 3.06 -0.13
N GLY A 313 -0.95 3.32 -0.94
CA GLY A 313 -1.39 4.67 -1.26
C GLY A 313 -2.56 5.08 -0.37
N PRO A 314 -2.62 6.30 0.16
CA PRO A 314 -3.75 6.77 0.95
C PRO A 314 -4.88 7.35 0.10
N LEU A 315 -6.11 7.12 0.55
CA LEU A 315 -7.31 7.86 0.19
C LEU A 315 -7.67 8.75 1.38
N CYS A 316 -7.62 10.06 1.20
CA CYS A 316 -7.75 11.05 2.26
C CYS A 316 -9.02 11.86 2.13
N ALA A 317 -9.67 12.17 3.25
CA ALA A 317 -10.73 13.18 3.33
C ALA A 317 -10.15 14.52 3.79
N GLY A 318 -10.51 15.61 3.12
CA GLY A 318 -10.06 16.95 3.50
C GLY A 318 -10.77 17.48 4.74
N ALA A 319 -10.01 17.97 5.73
CA ALA A 319 -10.59 18.59 6.92
C ALA A 319 -11.29 19.90 6.56
N GLY A 320 -12.55 20.03 6.96
CA GLY A 320 -13.38 21.20 6.63
C GLY A 320 -13.88 21.24 5.20
N ALA A 321 -13.82 20.12 4.46
CA ALA A 321 -14.47 19.99 3.16
C ALA A 321 -15.99 20.16 3.27
N GLU A 322 -16.64 20.59 2.21
CA GLU A 322 -18.10 20.81 2.20
C GLU A 322 -18.86 19.52 2.53
N ASN A 323 -18.38 18.37 2.05
CA ASN A 323 -18.98 17.06 2.23
C ASN A 323 -18.14 16.12 3.13
N GLU A 324 -17.39 16.65 4.11
CA GLU A 324 -16.47 15.87 4.97
C GLU A 324 -17.11 14.60 5.54
N GLN A 325 -18.35 14.69 6.09
CA GLN A 325 -19.03 13.55 6.68
C GLN A 325 -19.38 12.48 5.64
N ALA A 326 -19.77 12.88 4.44
CA ALA A 326 -20.01 11.96 3.32
C ALA A 326 -18.71 11.33 2.82
N ALA A 327 -17.60 12.08 2.79
CA ALA A 327 -16.27 11.58 2.45
C ALA A 327 -15.78 10.53 3.46
N LEU A 328 -15.97 10.76 4.76
CA LEU A 328 -15.67 9.78 5.81
C LEU A 328 -16.56 8.53 5.69
N ALA A 329 -17.82 8.68 5.32
CA ALA A 329 -18.71 7.53 5.10
C ALA A 329 -18.31 6.73 3.85
N TYR A 330 -17.88 7.39 2.78
CA TYR A 330 -17.30 6.71 1.62
C TYR A 330 -16.03 5.95 2.02
N SER A 331 -15.16 6.56 2.82
CA SER A 331 -13.95 5.94 3.35
C SER A 331 -14.27 4.72 4.25
N ALA A 332 -15.35 4.76 5.03
CA ALA A 332 -15.81 3.61 5.81
C ALA A 332 -16.31 2.46 4.90
N TRP A 333 -17.09 2.80 3.86
CA TRP A 333 -17.54 1.81 2.87
C TRP A 333 -16.36 1.20 2.11
N TRP A 334 -15.31 1.98 1.82
CA TRP A 334 -14.11 1.54 1.12
C TRP A 334 -13.38 0.38 1.81
N PHE A 335 -13.46 0.25 3.15
CA PHE A 335 -12.88 -0.88 3.88
C PHE A 335 -13.64 -2.20 3.66
N THR A 336 -14.90 -2.18 3.23
CA THR A 336 -15.76 -3.36 3.19
C THR A 336 -15.31 -4.40 2.17
N ASP A 337 -15.65 -5.69 2.42
CA ASP A 337 -15.42 -6.79 1.47
C ASP A 337 -16.05 -6.48 0.11
N ALA A 338 -17.24 -5.88 0.09
CA ALA A 338 -17.95 -5.53 -1.14
C ALA A 338 -17.20 -4.50 -1.99
N ALA A 339 -16.69 -3.43 -1.38
CA ALA A 339 -15.91 -2.42 -2.07
C ALA A 339 -14.59 -2.99 -2.57
N GLN A 340 -13.87 -3.68 -1.70
CA GLN A 340 -12.53 -4.20 -1.98
C GLN A 340 -12.54 -5.35 -3.01
N SER A 341 -13.58 -6.17 -3.06
CA SER A 341 -13.73 -7.18 -4.10
C SER A 341 -13.88 -6.54 -5.49
N VAL A 342 -14.72 -5.53 -5.62
CA VAL A 342 -14.89 -4.81 -6.89
C VAL A 342 -13.63 -4.06 -7.28
N TRP A 343 -12.96 -3.41 -6.31
CA TRP A 343 -11.73 -2.67 -6.57
C TRP A 343 -10.61 -3.57 -7.08
N SER A 344 -10.28 -4.64 -6.35
CA SER A 344 -9.21 -5.56 -6.72
C SER A 344 -9.47 -6.24 -8.06
N GLU A 345 -10.73 -6.65 -8.34
CA GLU A 345 -11.11 -7.23 -9.63
C GLU A 345 -10.93 -6.20 -10.76
N SER A 346 -11.43 -4.97 -10.60
CA SER A 346 -11.33 -3.93 -11.62
C SER A 346 -9.89 -3.50 -11.90
N ARG A 347 -9.00 -3.65 -10.92
CA ARG A 347 -7.57 -3.33 -11.03
C ARG A 347 -6.70 -4.49 -11.49
N GLY A 348 -7.21 -5.74 -11.41
CA GLY A 348 -6.39 -6.94 -11.58
C GLY A 348 -5.24 -6.99 -10.55
N ASP A 349 -5.52 -6.57 -9.31
CA ASP A 349 -4.53 -6.41 -8.24
C ASP A 349 -5.03 -7.03 -6.94
N VAL A 350 -4.19 -7.04 -5.92
CA VAL A 350 -4.54 -7.54 -4.59
C VAL A 350 -5.36 -6.51 -3.80
N SER A 351 -6.22 -7.01 -2.91
CA SER A 351 -6.89 -6.18 -1.92
C SER A 351 -6.06 -6.06 -0.65
N PHE A 352 -6.14 -4.93 0.05
CA PHE A 352 -5.65 -4.85 1.43
C PHE A 352 -6.56 -5.58 2.42
N ASN A 353 -7.83 -5.81 2.06
CA ASN A 353 -8.78 -6.52 2.93
C ASN A 353 -8.53 -8.03 2.87
N PRO A 354 -8.14 -8.67 3.98
CA PRO A 354 -7.76 -10.09 3.99
C PRO A 354 -8.93 -11.04 3.72
N ASN A 355 -10.18 -10.57 3.79
CA ASN A 355 -11.37 -11.38 3.47
C ASN A 355 -11.59 -11.49 1.96
N VAL A 356 -10.95 -10.66 1.15
CA VAL A 356 -11.09 -10.68 -0.31
C VAL A 356 -10.11 -11.70 -0.89
N ALA A 357 -10.66 -12.74 -1.51
CA ALA A 357 -9.85 -13.80 -2.11
C ALA A 357 -9.10 -13.30 -3.34
N VAL A 358 -7.80 -13.58 -3.40
CA VAL A 358 -6.96 -13.34 -4.58
C VAL A 358 -7.29 -14.42 -5.62
N GLN A 359 -7.82 -14.02 -6.78
CA GLN A 359 -8.27 -14.96 -7.82
C GLN A 359 -7.11 -15.42 -8.71
N ASP A 360 -6.17 -14.55 -8.99
CA ASP A 360 -4.97 -14.86 -9.77
C ASP A 360 -4.04 -15.80 -9.00
N PRO A 361 -3.65 -16.98 -9.55
CA PRO A 361 -2.84 -17.96 -8.83
C PRO A 361 -1.41 -17.49 -8.54
N GLU A 362 -0.80 -16.68 -9.41
CA GLU A 362 0.55 -16.14 -9.20
C GLU A 362 0.51 -15.06 -8.10
N LEU A 363 -0.50 -14.19 -8.10
CA LEU A 363 -0.70 -13.23 -7.01
C LEU A 363 -1.04 -13.92 -5.69
N ALA A 364 -1.88 -14.95 -5.71
CA ALA A 364 -2.20 -15.72 -4.49
C ALA A 364 -0.95 -16.38 -3.88
N ALA A 365 -0.08 -16.93 -4.72
CA ALA A 365 1.20 -17.49 -4.28
C ALA A 365 2.13 -16.41 -3.70
N LEU A 366 2.17 -15.23 -4.32
CA LEU A 366 2.96 -14.10 -3.82
C LEU A 366 2.46 -13.59 -2.47
N VAL A 367 1.14 -13.40 -2.31
CA VAL A 367 0.54 -13.00 -1.01
C VAL A 367 0.80 -14.06 0.07
N ALA A 368 0.74 -15.34 -0.27
CA ALA A 368 1.10 -16.41 0.66
C ALA A 368 2.58 -16.33 1.06
N ALA A 369 3.48 -16.01 0.12
CA ALA A 369 4.90 -15.81 0.41
C ALA A 369 5.13 -14.58 1.29
N ALA A 370 4.43 -13.46 1.02
CA ALA A 370 4.50 -12.23 1.82
C ALA A 370 4.10 -12.47 3.29
N ASN A 371 3.18 -13.39 3.54
CA ASN A 371 2.75 -13.77 4.89
C ASN A 371 3.57 -14.92 5.51
N SER A 372 4.62 -15.38 4.84
CA SER A 372 5.47 -16.46 5.36
C SER A 372 6.56 -15.91 6.31
N PRO A 373 7.09 -16.73 7.24
CA PRO A 373 8.19 -16.32 8.11
C PRO A 373 9.52 -16.10 7.39
N GLU A 374 9.62 -16.50 6.12
CA GLU A 374 10.83 -16.38 5.28
C GLU A 374 10.93 -15.01 4.59
N VAL A 375 9.84 -14.24 4.57
CA VAL A 375 9.76 -12.91 3.96
C VAL A 375 9.52 -11.87 5.05
N GLU A 376 10.16 -10.71 4.92
CA GLU A 376 9.94 -9.54 5.77
C GLU A 376 9.44 -8.37 4.93
N LEU A 377 8.31 -7.78 5.32
CA LEU A 377 7.72 -6.64 4.62
C LEU A 377 8.43 -5.35 5.02
N GLN A 378 8.64 -4.48 4.05
CA GLN A 378 9.32 -3.21 4.20
C GLN A 378 8.50 -2.09 3.54
N PRO A 379 8.50 -0.87 4.08
CA PRO A 379 7.90 0.28 3.41
C PRO A 379 8.65 0.59 2.10
N ARG A 380 7.94 1.18 1.14
CA ARG A 380 8.56 1.67 -0.09
C ARG A 380 9.51 2.83 0.22
N PHE A 381 10.63 2.92 -0.48
CA PHE A 381 11.67 3.93 -0.28
C PHE A 381 11.10 5.35 -0.23
N LEU A 382 10.32 5.73 -1.23
CA LEU A 382 9.77 7.08 -1.34
C LEU A 382 8.76 7.44 -0.25
N GLU A 383 8.13 6.45 0.39
CA GLU A 383 7.18 6.67 1.49
C GLU A 383 7.88 6.81 2.84
N MET A 384 9.12 6.34 2.93
CA MET A 384 9.88 6.29 4.17
C MET A 384 10.83 7.47 4.34
N VAL A 385 11.48 7.91 3.25
CA VAL A 385 12.50 8.96 3.30
C VAL A 385 11.91 10.35 3.50
N PRO A 386 12.68 11.32 4.04
CA PRO A 386 12.29 12.72 4.08
C PRO A 386 11.94 13.29 2.71
N ASN A 387 11.01 14.25 2.69
CA ASN A 387 10.52 14.85 1.43
C ASN A 387 11.65 15.52 0.61
N SER A 388 12.70 16.04 1.25
CA SER A 388 13.88 16.58 0.57
C SER A 388 14.64 15.51 -0.21
N VAL A 389 14.74 14.29 0.35
CA VAL A 389 15.33 13.12 -0.34
C VAL A 389 14.41 12.67 -1.47
N TYR A 390 13.11 12.53 -1.19
CA TYR A 390 12.11 12.18 -2.20
C TYR A 390 12.18 13.08 -3.44
N THR A 391 12.25 14.40 -3.26
CA THR A 391 12.30 15.37 -4.37
C THR A 391 13.65 15.37 -5.11
N THR A 392 14.73 14.95 -4.47
CA THR A 392 16.08 14.92 -5.04
C THR A 392 16.36 13.59 -5.76
N GLU A 393 15.73 12.52 -5.30
CA GLU A 393 16.04 11.15 -5.70
C GLU A 393 15.80 10.91 -7.21
N ALA A 394 14.65 11.33 -7.74
CA ALA A 394 14.27 11.09 -9.13
C ALA A 394 15.33 11.62 -10.11
N GLU A 395 15.88 12.83 -9.89
CA GLU A 395 16.95 13.39 -10.70
C GLU A 395 18.26 12.61 -10.50
N VAL A 396 18.63 12.34 -9.25
CA VAL A 396 19.94 11.77 -8.91
C VAL A 396 20.05 10.31 -9.34
N ILE A 397 19.04 9.51 -9.07
CA ILE A 397 19.04 8.08 -9.44
C ILE A 397 18.70 7.92 -10.92
N GLY A 398 17.78 8.74 -11.47
CA GLY A 398 17.49 8.76 -12.89
C GLY A 398 18.72 9.06 -13.74
N ASP A 399 19.55 10.05 -13.32
CA ASP A 399 20.85 10.34 -13.95
C ASP A 399 21.85 9.18 -13.80
N PHE A 400 21.92 8.60 -12.59
CA PHE A 400 22.80 7.46 -12.33
C PHE A 400 22.51 6.26 -13.24
N VAL A 401 21.25 5.82 -13.35
CA VAL A 401 20.89 4.65 -14.18
C VAL A 401 21.00 4.93 -15.67
N THR A 402 20.87 6.20 -16.10
CA THR A 402 21.06 6.60 -17.48
C THR A 402 22.52 6.59 -17.91
N ASN A 403 23.40 7.05 -17.04
CA ASN A 403 24.81 7.27 -17.36
C ASN A 403 25.76 6.26 -16.70
N TRP A 404 25.28 5.46 -15.75
CA TRP A 404 26.09 4.57 -14.88
C TRP A 404 27.29 5.30 -14.27
N GLY A 405 27.02 6.50 -13.74
CA GLY A 405 27.98 7.45 -13.20
C GLY A 405 28.75 6.95 -11.97
N ASP A 406 29.32 7.89 -11.21
CA ASP A 406 29.98 7.56 -9.95
C ASP A 406 28.93 7.35 -8.84
N PRO A 407 28.81 6.14 -8.25
CA PRO A 407 27.92 5.87 -7.13
C PRO A 407 28.07 6.87 -5.97
N MET A 408 29.31 7.22 -5.63
CA MET A 408 29.59 8.14 -4.51
C MET A 408 29.10 9.57 -4.78
N GLU A 409 29.07 10.04 -6.02
CA GLU A 409 28.52 11.35 -6.36
C GLU A 409 27.00 11.35 -6.17
N ALA A 410 26.31 10.31 -6.62
CA ALA A 410 24.87 10.14 -6.42
C ALA A 410 24.52 10.09 -4.91
N LEU A 411 25.21 9.22 -4.16
CA LEU A 411 24.97 9.05 -2.72
C LEU A 411 25.25 10.32 -1.91
N LYS A 412 26.26 11.12 -2.26
CA LYS A 412 26.53 12.42 -1.60
C LYS A 412 25.41 13.43 -1.81
N LYS A 413 24.77 13.43 -2.99
CA LYS A 413 23.62 14.32 -3.24
C LYS A 413 22.41 13.90 -2.39
N LEU A 414 22.11 12.60 -2.31
CA LEU A 414 21.05 12.08 -1.44
C LEU A 414 21.35 12.37 0.04
N GLN A 415 22.61 12.18 0.49
CA GLN A 415 23.00 12.50 1.84
C GLN A 415 22.82 13.97 2.16
N ALA A 416 23.20 14.87 1.25
CA ALA A 416 23.03 16.30 1.46
C ALA A 416 21.55 16.70 1.63
N ALA A 417 20.66 16.08 0.86
CA ALA A 417 19.20 16.28 1.00
C ALA A 417 18.68 15.75 2.35
N ALA A 418 19.19 14.61 2.81
CA ALA A 418 18.86 14.07 4.13
C ALA A 418 19.40 14.97 5.26
N ASP A 419 20.66 15.42 5.18
CA ASP A 419 21.27 16.31 6.15
C ASP A 419 20.51 17.63 6.28
N GLU A 420 20.01 18.18 5.18
CA GLU A 420 19.17 19.38 5.18
C GLU A 420 17.91 19.17 6.04
N HIS A 421 17.23 18.05 5.87
CA HIS A 421 16.05 17.72 6.65
C HIS A 421 16.38 17.56 8.14
N TRP A 422 17.33 16.68 8.48
CA TRP A 422 17.65 16.34 9.86
C TRP A 422 18.29 17.47 10.64
N SER A 423 18.91 18.45 9.97
CA SER A 423 19.45 19.64 10.64
C SER A 423 18.39 20.60 11.18
N THR A 424 17.13 20.43 10.74
CA THR A 424 16.01 21.31 11.09
C THR A 424 15.02 20.68 12.08
N GLN A 425 15.22 19.39 12.44
CA GLN A 425 14.45 18.66 13.45
C GLN A 425 15.09 18.78 14.82
#